data_811845e4b00c7d816a01b324dc4c5649
#
_entry.id   811845e4b00c7d816a01b324dc4c5649
#
_cell.length_a   1.000
_cell.length_b   1.000
_cell.length_c   1.000
_cell.angle_alpha   90.00
_cell.angle_beta   90.00
_cell.angle_gamma   90.00
#
_symmetry.space_group_name_H-M   'P 1'
#
loop_
_entity.id
_entity.type
_entity.pdbx_description
1 polymer ?
#
loop_
_entity_poly.entity_id
_entity_poly.type
_entity_poly.pdbx_seq_one_letter_code
_entity_poly.pdbx_strand_id
1 'polypeptide(L)'
;MKICLLGNGITNILLANCLLKRNILVDLYDTNSKSTLSPTRTIALSKKNRDFINNSIIKINKMCWPIEEIRIYNERNYNKEILNFSNNKQKVFFMIKNLDFYKKIYHSIDKNKNFKKKNN
;
A
#
# COMPACT_ATOMS: atom_id res chain seq x y z
N MET A 1 -22.65 0.21 13.49
CA MET A 1 -22.36 -0.57 12.26
C MET A 1 -21.07 -1.32 12.45
N LYS A 2 -21.02 -2.56 11.98
CA LYS A 2 -19.81 -3.41 12.00
C LYS A 2 -19.53 -3.91 10.58
N ILE A 3 -18.28 -3.88 10.17
CA ILE A 3 -17.84 -4.36 8.85
C ILE A 3 -16.85 -5.50 9.03
N CYS A 4 -17.02 -6.56 8.26
CA CYS A 4 -16.10 -7.68 8.18
C CYS A 4 -15.25 -7.56 6.92
N LEU A 5 -13.93 -7.63 7.07
CA LEU A 5 -12.96 -7.64 5.97
C LEU A 5 -12.33 -9.02 5.86
N LEU A 6 -12.35 -9.59 4.66
CA LEU A 6 -11.75 -10.90 4.40
C LEU A 6 -10.38 -10.75 3.75
N GLY A 7 -9.37 -11.31 4.40
CA GLY A 7 -7.97 -11.25 3.95
C GLY A 7 -7.17 -10.11 4.57
N ASN A 8 -5.91 -10.40 4.85
CA ASN A 8 -4.97 -9.52 5.56
C ASN A 8 -4.04 -8.77 4.57
N GLY A 9 -4.56 -8.36 3.41
CA GLY A 9 -3.80 -7.60 2.42
C GLY A 9 -3.75 -6.10 2.72
N ILE A 10 -2.79 -5.40 2.10
CA ILE A 10 -2.60 -3.94 2.27
C ILE A 10 -3.89 -3.16 2.04
N THR A 11 -4.66 -3.52 1.01
CA THR A 11 -5.92 -2.84 0.68
C THR A 11 -6.92 -2.90 1.82
N ASN A 12 -7.10 -4.09 2.42
CA ASN A 12 -8.00 -4.26 3.56
C ASN A 12 -7.50 -3.53 4.81
N ILE A 13 -6.20 -3.48 5.05
CA ILE A 13 -5.64 -2.73 6.17
C ILE A 13 -5.82 -1.22 5.99
N LEU A 14 -5.64 -0.70 4.77
CA LEU A 14 -5.92 0.69 4.44
C LEU A 14 -7.41 1.01 4.61
N LEU A 15 -8.29 0.14 4.12
CA LEU A 15 -9.74 0.29 4.28
C LEU A 15 -10.14 0.26 5.75
N ALA A 16 -9.60 -0.69 6.53
CA ALA A 16 -9.83 -0.75 7.98
C ALA A 16 -9.46 0.57 8.66
N ASN A 17 -8.31 1.14 8.30
CA ASN A 17 -7.87 2.43 8.83
C ASN A 17 -8.89 3.56 8.53
N CYS A 18 -9.39 3.62 7.29
CA CYS A 18 -10.41 4.60 6.90
C CYS A 18 -11.73 4.43 7.66
N LEU A 19 -12.17 3.17 7.88
CA LEU A 19 -13.41 2.85 8.60
C LEU A 19 -13.28 3.18 10.09
N LEU A 20 -12.16 2.82 10.71
CA LEU A 20 -11.89 3.09 12.12
C LEU A 20 -11.86 4.59 12.44
N LYS A 21 -11.34 5.42 11.53
CA LYS A 21 -11.40 6.89 11.66
C LYS A 21 -12.82 7.45 11.66
N ARG A 22 -13.78 6.68 11.17
CA ARG A 22 -15.21 7.01 11.18
C ARG A 22 -15.97 6.30 12.32
N ASN A 23 -15.25 5.78 13.31
CA ASN A 23 -15.80 5.04 14.45
C ASN A 23 -16.63 3.79 14.05
N ILE A 24 -16.32 3.18 12.89
CA ILE A 24 -16.94 1.94 12.45
C ILE A 24 -16.16 0.76 13.05
N LEU A 25 -16.89 -0.22 13.60
CA LEU A 25 -16.29 -1.46 14.10
C LEU A 25 -15.79 -2.31 12.94
N VAL A 26 -14.57 -2.82 13.02
CA VAL A 26 -13.96 -3.63 11.96
C VAL A 26 -13.46 -4.96 12.52
N ASP A 27 -13.98 -6.05 11.96
CA ASP A 27 -13.43 -7.39 12.15
C ASP A 27 -12.63 -7.77 10.89
N LEU A 28 -11.34 -8.05 11.03
CA LEU A 28 -10.47 -8.52 9.96
C LEU A 28 -10.23 -10.02 10.12
N TYR A 29 -10.67 -10.79 9.13
CA TYR A 29 -10.47 -12.24 9.09
C TYR A 29 -9.23 -12.56 8.25
N ASP A 30 -8.26 -13.21 8.90
CA ASP A 30 -7.04 -13.69 8.24
C ASP A 30 -7.20 -15.16 7.89
N THR A 31 -6.96 -15.51 6.65
CA THR A 31 -7.08 -16.90 6.16
C THR A 31 -5.86 -17.75 6.45
N ASN A 32 -5.04 -17.39 7.45
CA ASN A 32 -3.85 -18.16 7.88
C ASN A 32 -2.89 -18.61 6.74
N SER A 33 -3.10 -18.13 5.53
CA SER A 33 -2.10 -18.33 4.50
C SER A 33 -0.86 -17.55 4.94
N LYS A 34 0.22 -18.27 5.20
CA LYS A 34 1.55 -17.70 5.46
C LYS A 34 2.04 -16.97 4.21
N SER A 35 1.34 -15.92 3.79
CA SER A 35 1.86 -15.00 2.80
C SER A 35 2.97 -14.22 3.49
N THR A 36 4.15 -14.78 3.48
CA THR A 36 5.36 -14.08 3.88
C THR A 36 5.54 -12.93 2.89
N LEU A 37 5.20 -11.72 3.33
CA LEU A 37 5.50 -10.54 2.55
C LEU A 37 7.01 -10.49 2.34
N SER A 38 7.44 -10.64 1.09
CA SER A 38 8.87 -10.58 0.78
C SER A 38 9.44 -9.24 1.20
N PRO A 39 10.54 -9.21 1.97
CA PRO A 39 11.16 -7.97 2.40
C PRO A 39 11.73 -7.14 1.25
N THR A 40 12.00 -7.77 0.11
CA THR A 40 12.56 -7.12 -1.08
C THR A 40 11.50 -6.55 -2.02
N ARG A 41 10.22 -6.95 -1.86
CA ARG A 41 9.15 -6.50 -2.73
C ARG A 41 8.83 -5.03 -2.50
N THR A 42 8.76 -4.28 -3.58
CA THR A 42 8.29 -2.89 -3.60
C THR A 42 6.95 -2.76 -4.33
N ILE A 43 6.24 -1.70 -4.04
CA ILE A 43 5.04 -1.29 -4.78
C ILE A 43 5.19 0.16 -5.24
N ALA A 44 4.58 0.48 -6.38
CA ALA A 44 4.53 1.83 -6.91
C ALA A 44 3.19 2.48 -6.57
N LEU A 45 3.24 3.66 -6.00
CA LEU A 45 2.08 4.49 -5.69
C LEU A 45 2.04 5.66 -6.68
N SER A 46 0.88 5.90 -7.29
CA SER A 46 0.67 7.16 -8.00
C SER A 46 0.73 8.34 -7.01
N LYS A 47 0.99 9.54 -7.52
CA LYS A 47 0.98 10.76 -6.70
C LYS A 47 -0.33 10.90 -5.92
N LYS A 48 -1.48 10.68 -6.59
CA LYS A 48 -2.80 10.76 -5.95
C LYS A 48 -2.95 9.77 -4.80
N ASN A 49 -2.55 8.52 -5.01
CA ASN A 49 -2.65 7.49 -3.97
C ASN A 49 -1.72 7.77 -2.80
N ARG A 50 -0.46 8.19 -3.08
CA ARG A 50 0.46 8.60 -2.03
C ARG A 50 -0.09 9.76 -1.20
N ASP A 51 -0.59 10.80 -1.87
CA ASP A 51 -1.11 12.00 -1.21
C ASP A 51 -2.37 11.67 -0.40
N PHE A 52 -3.26 10.82 -0.92
CA PHE A 52 -4.43 10.33 -0.18
C PHE A 52 -4.02 9.59 1.08
N ILE A 53 -3.11 8.61 0.98
CA ILE A 53 -2.63 7.84 2.13
C ILE A 53 -1.97 8.77 3.15
N ASN A 54 -1.10 9.66 2.67
CA ASN A 54 -0.32 10.56 3.52
C ASN A 54 -1.19 11.59 4.25
N ASN A 55 -2.26 12.07 3.64
CA ASN A 55 -3.13 13.09 4.21
C ASN A 55 -4.30 12.51 5.00
N SER A 56 -4.83 11.37 4.56
CA SER A 56 -6.07 10.81 5.11
C SER A 56 -5.86 9.61 6.02
N ILE A 57 -4.75 8.88 5.87
CA ILE A 57 -4.51 7.63 6.60
C ILE A 57 -3.32 7.77 7.55
N ILE A 58 -2.11 7.80 7.01
CA ILE A 58 -0.87 7.81 7.79
C ILE A 58 0.28 8.46 6.99
N LYS A 59 1.17 9.17 7.68
CA LYS A 59 2.33 9.81 7.06
C LYS A 59 3.34 8.78 6.55
N ILE A 60 3.54 8.76 5.22
CA ILE A 60 4.44 7.82 4.53
C ILE A 60 5.55 8.50 3.70
N ASN A 61 5.61 9.82 3.66
CA ASN A 61 6.55 10.56 2.81
C ASN A 61 8.01 10.12 2.98
N LYS A 62 8.44 9.87 4.22
CA LYS A 62 9.81 9.44 4.54
C LYS A 62 10.13 8.00 4.11
N MET A 63 9.12 7.22 3.74
CA MET A 63 9.25 5.83 3.31
C MET A 63 9.21 5.69 1.80
N CYS A 64 8.81 6.75 1.10
CA CYS A 64 8.65 6.75 -0.35
C CYS A 64 9.86 7.39 -1.02
N TRP A 65 10.31 6.77 -2.12
CA TRP A 65 11.26 7.43 -3.02
C TRP A 65 10.63 7.68 -4.38
N PRO A 66 10.83 8.88 -4.92
CA PRO A 66 10.19 9.30 -6.14
C PRO A 66 10.86 8.67 -7.36
N ILE A 67 10.04 8.34 -8.37
CA ILE A 67 10.46 7.90 -9.69
C ILE A 67 10.05 8.97 -10.71
N GLU A 68 10.99 9.44 -11.49
CA GLU A 68 10.76 10.50 -12.51
C GLU A 68 10.45 9.91 -13.88
N GLU A 69 10.98 8.69 -14.13
CA GLU A 69 10.85 8.05 -15.42
C GLU A 69 10.79 6.54 -15.29
N ILE A 70 9.95 5.90 -16.10
CA ILE A 70 9.90 4.45 -16.28
C ILE A 70 9.99 4.15 -17.75
N ARG A 71 11.01 3.38 -18.15
CA ARG A 71 11.20 2.92 -19.54
C ARG A 71 11.00 1.42 -19.60
N ILE A 72 10.24 0.98 -20.57
CA ILE A 72 9.99 -0.43 -20.85
C ILE A 72 10.61 -0.77 -22.18
N TYR A 73 11.46 -1.81 -22.20
CA TYR A 73 12.16 -2.26 -23.38
C TYR A 73 11.66 -3.63 -23.84
N ASN A 74 11.84 -3.93 -25.14
CA ASN A 74 11.55 -5.25 -25.67
C ASN A 74 12.60 -6.26 -25.17
N GLU A 75 12.15 -7.43 -24.69
CA GLU A 75 13.02 -8.49 -24.21
C GLU A 75 13.97 -9.04 -25.30
N ARG A 76 13.51 -9.05 -26.56
CA ARG A 76 14.31 -9.55 -27.72
C ARG A 76 15.23 -8.48 -28.33
N ASN A 77 14.97 -7.23 -28.04
CA ASN A 77 15.76 -6.10 -28.54
C ASN A 77 15.83 -5.01 -27.48
N TYR A 78 16.80 -5.12 -26.60
CA TYR A 78 17.02 -4.19 -25.48
C TYR A 78 17.23 -2.73 -25.89
N ASN A 79 17.53 -2.48 -27.18
CA ASN A 79 17.70 -1.11 -27.69
C ASN A 79 16.38 -0.48 -28.16
N LYS A 80 15.30 -1.24 -28.23
CA LYS A 80 13.99 -0.74 -28.65
C LYS A 80 13.10 -0.48 -27.43
N GLU A 81 12.96 0.79 -27.07
CA GLU A 81 12.00 1.26 -26.08
C GLU A 81 10.58 1.04 -26.61
N ILE A 82 9.72 0.39 -25.82
CA ILE A 82 8.31 0.15 -26.14
C ILE A 82 7.44 1.25 -25.54
N LEU A 83 7.69 1.60 -24.28
CA LEU A 83 6.92 2.57 -23.53
C LEU A 83 7.84 3.41 -22.66
N ASN A 84 7.52 4.69 -22.58
CA ASN A 84 8.16 5.62 -21.65
C ASN A 84 7.09 6.37 -20.88
N PHE A 85 7.15 6.27 -19.56
CA PHE A 85 6.34 7.07 -18.66
C PHE A 85 7.23 8.14 -18.04
N SER A 86 7.21 9.32 -18.60
CA SER A 86 7.86 10.51 -18.09
C SER A 86 6.89 11.68 -18.11
N ASN A 87 7.02 12.60 -17.20
CA ASN A 87 6.16 13.78 -17.13
C ASN A 87 6.99 15.02 -16.80
N ASN A 88 7.67 15.57 -17.81
CA ASN A 88 8.36 16.88 -17.74
C ASN A 88 9.00 17.21 -16.37
N LYS A 89 9.86 16.32 -15.84
CA LYS A 89 10.49 16.42 -14.52
C LYS A 89 9.54 16.29 -13.31
N GLN A 90 8.28 15.96 -13.51
CA GLN A 90 7.39 15.63 -12.41
C GLN A 90 7.55 14.17 -12.01
N LYS A 91 7.39 13.92 -10.71
CA LYS A 91 7.42 12.55 -10.16
C LYS A 91 6.24 11.74 -10.67
N VAL A 92 6.51 10.67 -11.43
CA VAL A 92 5.47 9.82 -12.02
C VAL A 92 4.89 8.88 -10.99
N PHE A 93 5.77 8.22 -10.23
CA PHE A 93 5.40 7.28 -9.18
C PHE A 93 6.27 7.47 -7.92
N PHE A 94 5.81 6.85 -6.85
CA PHE A 94 6.52 6.77 -5.58
C PHE A 94 6.65 5.31 -5.18
N MET A 95 7.89 4.82 -5.10
CA MET A 95 8.16 3.46 -4.67
C MET A 95 8.17 3.39 -3.14
N ILE A 96 7.66 2.29 -2.60
CA ILE A 96 7.70 2.01 -1.17
C ILE A 96 7.92 0.50 -0.95
N LYS A 97 8.71 0.13 0.05
CA LYS A 97 8.88 -1.27 0.45
C LYS A 97 7.57 -1.81 1.01
N ASN A 98 7.08 -2.89 0.42
CA ASN A 98 5.78 -3.48 0.73
C ASN A 98 5.66 -3.87 2.21
N LEU A 99 6.69 -4.54 2.74
CA LEU A 99 6.70 -5.00 4.13
C LEU A 99 6.68 -3.84 5.14
N ASP A 100 7.50 -2.82 4.91
CA ASP A 100 7.60 -1.68 5.83
C ASP A 100 6.29 -0.86 5.80
N PHE A 101 5.72 -0.70 4.62
CA PHE A 101 4.42 -0.05 4.45
C PHE A 101 3.31 -0.81 5.19
N TYR A 102 3.23 -2.13 4.96
CA TYR A 102 2.27 -2.98 5.66
C TYR A 102 2.39 -2.86 7.18
N LYS A 103 3.61 -3.03 7.72
CA LYS A 103 3.86 -2.93 9.16
C LYS A 103 3.41 -1.57 9.72
N LYS A 104 3.72 -0.50 9.01
CA LYS A 104 3.36 0.85 9.46
C LYS A 104 1.85 1.07 9.51
N ILE A 105 1.11 0.69 8.46
CA ILE A 105 -0.35 0.85 8.44
C ILE A 105 -1.05 -0.09 9.42
N TYR A 106 -0.56 -1.33 9.56
CA TYR A 106 -1.10 -2.28 10.53
C TYR A 106 -0.91 -1.78 11.96
N HIS A 107 0.29 -1.33 12.31
CA HIS A 107 0.60 -0.79 13.64
C HIS A 107 -0.25 0.44 14.02
N SER A 108 -0.77 1.17 13.03
CA SER A 108 -1.65 2.32 13.31
C SER A 108 -3.05 1.93 13.75
N ILE A 109 -3.46 0.67 13.58
CA ILE A 109 -4.81 0.17 13.89
C ILE A 109 -4.85 -0.96 14.89
N ASP A 110 -3.76 -1.70 15.10
CA ASP A 110 -3.71 -2.92 15.93
C ASP A 110 -4.18 -2.70 17.38
N LYS A 111 -3.98 -1.50 17.92
CA LYS A 111 -4.41 -1.12 19.28
C LYS A 111 -5.76 -0.40 19.34
N ASN A 112 -6.43 -0.23 18.20
CA ASN A 112 -7.72 0.46 18.18
C ASN A 112 -8.82 -0.43 18.76
N LYS A 113 -9.57 0.06 19.76
CA LYS A 113 -10.64 -0.69 20.45
C LYS A 113 -11.74 -1.20 19.52
N ASN A 114 -11.93 -0.54 18.39
CA ASN A 114 -12.93 -0.88 17.37
C ASN A 114 -12.39 -1.85 16.30
N PHE A 115 -11.12 -2.28 16.41
CA PHE A 115 -10.48 -3.21 15.50
C PHE A 115 -10.28 -4.57 16.15
N LYS A 116 -10.67 -5.64 15.48
CA LYS A 116 -10.40 -7.01 15.91
C LYS A 116 -9.87 -7.83 14.75
N LYS A 117 -8.67 -8.40 14.93
CA LYS A 117 -8.16 -9.44 14.04
C LYS A 117 -8.68 -10.79 14.53
N LYS A 118 -9.25 -11.57 13.62
CA LYS A 118 -9.74 -12.92 13.85
C LYS A 118 -9.00 -13.89 12.93
N ASN A 119 -8.52 -14.98 13.49
CA ASN A 119 -7.94 -16.08 12.74
C ASN A 119 -9.02 -17.14 12.55
N ASN A 120 -9.11 -17.68 11.34
CA ASN A 120 -9.94 -18.86 11.07
C ASN A 120 -9.19 -20.12 11.50
#